data_98bdaf6069db483790faf1a1258270aa
#
_entry.id   98bdaf6069db483790faf1a1258270aa
#
_cell.length_a   1.000
_cell.length_b   1.000
_cell.length_c   1.000
_cell.angle_alpha   90.00
_cell.angle_beta   90.00
_cell.angle_gamma   90.00
#
_symmetry.space_group_name_H-M   'P 1'
#
loop_
_entity.id
_entity.type
_entity.pdbx_description
1 polymer ?
#
loop_
_entity_poly.entity_id
_entity_poly.type
_entity_poly.pdbx_seq_one_letter_code
_entity_poly.pdbx_strand_id
1 'polypeptide(L)'
;NTLIVDRAENFGLSQLHQIRGRVGRSRERAYAYFFYDPAKPLTDLAHDRLATIATNNELGSGMQVALKDLEIRGAGNLLGGEQSGHIAGVGFDLYLRMIGEAVAEFKGQKIESPAELKLELPVDAHIPTYYVDSERLRLEAYHKLSAASGETATREQLDAIVAELEDRYGKAPLPVMNLIEVTSLRQQANRLGIKELTMLGTQVKITPVALTDAEQVQLSHRLPGSRYMQTSKLLTLPVPKSAAGEPMRDQEVIDYTWALLAKVFTESDSSPTSN
;
A
#
# COMPACT_ATOMS: atom_id res chain seq x y z
N ASN A 1 41.13 -11.75 -12.81
CA ASN A 1 39.70 -11.48 -13.00
C ASN A 1 38.77 -12.21 -12.00
N THR A 2 39.26 -12.42 -10.77
CA THR A 2 38.44 -13.06 -9.71
C THR A 2 38.32 -12.13 -8.50
N LEU A 3 37.09 -11.93 -8.02
CA LEU A 3 36.76 -11.22 -6.78
C LEU A 3 36.29 -12.24 -5.75
N ILE A 4 36.78 -12.11 -4.53
CA ILE A 4 36.30 -12.87 -3.37
C ILE A 4 35.90 -11.86 -2.30
N VAL A 5 34.65 -11.96 -1.83
CA VAL A 5 34.12 -11.17 -0.74
C VAL A 5 33.82 -12.11 0.42
N ASP A 6 34.56 -11.97 1.50
CA ASP A 6 34.33 -12.72 2.74
C ASP A 6 33.27 -12.02 3.59
N ARG A 7 32.42 -12.80 4.28
CA ARG A 7 31.30 -12.32 5.08
C ARG A 7 30.39 -11.35 4.34
N ALA A 8 30.01 -11.74 3.13
CA ALA A 8 29.21 -10.91 2.23
C ALA A 8 27.84 -10.53 2.83
N GLU A 9 27.33 -11.30 3.79
CA GLU A 9 26.09 -11.01 4.53
C GLU A 9 26.12 -9.69 5.30
N ASN A 10 27.31 -9.16 5.62
CA ASN A 10 27.46 -7.90 6.34
C ASN A 10 27.43 -6.65 5.44
N PHE A 11 27.44 -6.84 4.12
CA PHE A 11 27.46 -5.74 3.16
C PHE A 11 26.04 -5.38 2.70
N GLY A 12 25.84 -4.08 2.44
CA GLY A 12 24.63 -3.60 1.77
C GLY A 12 24.58 -4.00 0.30
N LEU A 13 23.38 -4.10 -0.27
CA LEU A 13 23.18 -4.50 -1.66
C LEU A 13 23.93 -3.60 -2.65
N SER A 14 23.85 -2.27 -2.46
CA SER A 14 24.59 -1.30 -3.28
C SER A 14 26.10 -1.48 -3.18
N GLN A 15 26.64 -1.82 -2.00
CA GLN A 15 28.06 -2.09 -1.81
C GLN A 15 28.49 -3.35 -2.57
N LEU A 16 27.73 -4.44 -2.43
CA LEU A 16 27.97 -5.70 -3.14
C LEU A 16 27.96 -5.47 -4.67
N HIS A 17 27.02 -4.69 -5.17
CA HIS A 17 26.95 -4.34 -6.59
C HIS A 17 28.15 -3.52 -7.06
N GLN A 18 28.57 -2.50 -6.30
CA GLN A 18 29.76 -1.69 -6.62
C GLN A 18 31.05 -2.51 -6.60
N ILE A 19 31.22 -3.40 -5.59
CA ILE A 19 32.39 -4.27 -5.50
C ILE A 19 32.41 -5.25 -6.67
N ARG A 20 31.28 -5.87 -7.03
CA ARG A 20 31.14 -6.73 -8.21
C ARG A 20 31.51 -5.98 -9.50
N GLY A 21 31.11 -4.72 -9.63
CA GLY A 21 31.42 -3.86 -10.77
C GLY A 21 32.92 -3.54 -10.94
N ARG A 22 33.80 -3.97 -10.02
CA ARG A 22 35.26 -3.82 -10.12
C ARG A 22 35.92 -4.92 -10.89
N VAL A 23 35.25 -6.07 -11.13
CA VAL A 23 35.72 -7.16 -11.98
C VAL A 23 34.98 -7.17 -13.31
N GLY A 24 35.55 -7.80 -14.33
CA GLY A 24 34.92 -7.95 -15.65
C GLY A 24 35.05 -6.73 -16.56
N ARG A 25 36.05 -5.87 -16.37
CA ARG A 25 36.30 -4.70 -17.22
C ARG A 25 37.14 -5.00 -18.47
N SER A 26 37.54 -6.24 -18.66
CA SER A 26 38.26 -6.71 -19.85
C SER A 26 37.39 -7.65 -20.68
N ARG A 27 37.87 -8.07 -21.84
CA ARG A 27 37.19 -9.06 -22.70
C ARG A 27 37.19 -10.48 -22.12
N GLU A 28 37.90 -10.71 -21.02
CA GLU A 28 37.98 -12.00 -20.36
C GLU A 28 36.85 -12.23 -19.37
N ARG A 29 36.47 -13.49 -19.21
CA ARG A 29 35.46 -13.90 -18.25
C ARG A 29 35.91 -13.59 -16.81
N ALA A 30 35.05 -12.97 -16.02
CA ALA A 30 35.33 -12.63 -14.64
C ALA A 30 34.40 -13.39 -13.70
N TYR A 31 34.87 -13.63 -12.47
CA TYR A 31 34.13 -14.36 -11.44
C TYR A 31 34.12 -13.55 -10.16
N ALA A 32 32.95 -13.50 -9.51
CA ALA A 32 32.78 -12.90 -8.20
C ALA A 32 32.14 -13.94 -7.24
N TYR A 33 32.83 -14.22 -6.15
CA TYR A 33 32.40 -15.16 -5.12
C TYR A 33 32.04 -14.37 -3.86
N PHE A 34 30.86 -14.59 -3.35
CA PHE A 34 30.35 -13.99 -2.12
C PHE A 34 30.19 -15.08 -1.08
N PHE A 35 31.11 -15.13 -0.11
CA PHE A 35 31.09 -16.09 0.97
C PHE A 35 30.32 -15.53 2.18
N TYR A 36 29.62 -16.41 2.87
CA TYR A 36 28.97 -16.13 4.14
C TYR A 36 29.28 -17.23 5.14
N ASP A 37 29.10 -16.97 6.44
CA ASP A 37 29.39 -17.93 7.50
C ASP A 37 28.30 -19.02 7.56
N PRO A 38 28.59 -20.29 7.20
CA PRO A 38 27.60 -21.35 7.21
C PRO A 38 27.16 -21.76 8.63
N ALA A 39 27.91 -21.36 9.65
CA ALA A 39 27.56 -21.64 11.04
C ALA A 39 26.51 -20.67 11.60
N LYS A 40 26.21 -19.59 10.88
CA LYS A 40 25.20 -18.60 11.29
C LYS A 40 24.05 -18.58 10.28
N PRO A 41 22.79 -18.70 10.72
CA PRO A 41 21.66 -18.50 9.83
C PRO A 41 21.69 -17.09 9.25
N LEU A 42 21.54 -16.97 7.94
CA LEU A 42 21.37 -15.68 7.28
C LEU A 42 20.04 -15.05 7.74
N THR A 43 20.05 -13.76 8.00
CA THR A 43 18.79 -13.02 8.12
C THR A 43 18.08 -12.96 6.76
N ASP A 44 16.75 -12.87 6.73
CA ASP A 44 15.97 -12.73 5.49
C ASP A 44 16.51 -11.62 4.60
N LEU A 45 16.85 -10.46 5.19
CA LEU A 45 17.45 -9.32 4.49
C LEU A 45 18.82 -9.64 3.88
N ALA A 46 19.68 -10.40 4.57
CA ALA A 46 20.98 -10.80 4.04
C ALA A 46 20.80 -11.79 2.90
N HIS A 47 19.88 -12.74 3.04
CA HIS A 47 19.55 -13.71 2.00
C HIS A 47 19.04 -12.99 0.73
N ASP A 48 18.08 -12.07 0.87
CA ASP A 48 17.51 -11.33 -0.26
C ASP A 48 18.55 -10.48 -0.98
N ARG A 49 19.47 -9.85 -0.25
CA ARG A 49 20.59 -9.09 -0.85
C ARG A 49 21.51 -9.99 -1.67
N LEU A 50 21.93 -11.13 -1.11
CA LEU A 50 22.81 -12.08 -1.79
C LEU A 50 22.12 -12.73 -2.99
N ALA A 51 20.86 -13.12 -2.87
CA ALA A 51 20.06 -13.65 -3.97
C ALA A 51 19.91 -12.63 -5.10
N THR A 52 19.64 -11.36 -4.75
CA THR A 52 19.52 -10.28 -5.74
C THR A 52 20.80 -10.08 -6.54
N ILE A 53 21.97 -10.10 -5.89
CA ILE A 53 23.28 -10.00 -6.57
C ILE A 53 23.55 -11.22 -7.44
N ALA A 54 23.14 -12.41 -7.03
CA ALA A 54 23.33 -13.65 -7.79
C ALA A 54 22.46 -13.71 -9.05
N THR A 55 21.23 -13.22 -8.99
CA THR A 55 20.27 -13.27 -10.11
C THR A 55 20.49 -12.15 -11.15
N ASN A 56 20.93 -10.96 -10.72
CA ASN A 56 21.07 -9.81 -11.59
C ASN A 56 22.51 -9.69 -12.15
N ASN A 57 22.93 -10.66 -12.96
CA ASN A 57 24.29 -10.74 -13.50
C ASN A 57 24.52 -10.03 -14.84
N GLU A 58 23.46 -9.51 -15.47
CA GLU A 58 23.55 -8.88 -16.78
C GLU A 58 24.11 -7.45 -16.71
N LEU A 59 24.80 -7.04 -17.80
CA LEU A 59 25.20 -5.64 -17.97
C LEU A 59 23.94 -4.74 -18.00
N GLY A 60 23.92 -3.69 -17.17
CA GLY A 60 22.76 -2.81 -17.07
C GLY A 60 21.79 -3.14 -15.94
N SER A 61 21.99 -4.25 -15.20
CA SER A 61 21.14 -4.63 -14.06
C SER A 61 21.23 -3.68 -12.86
N GLY A 62 22.07 -2.63 -12.94
CA GLY A 62 22.28 -1.68 -11.85
C GLY A 62 21.00 -1.01 -11.34
N MET A 63 20.06 -0.72 -12.26
CA MET A 63 18.76 -0.15 -11.88
C MET A 63 17.90 -1.16 -11.11
N GLN A 64 17.83 -2.40 -11.56
CA GLN A 64 17.08 -3.46 -10.88
C GLN A 64 17.63 -3.72 -9.48
N VAL A 65 18.97 -3.68 -9.34
CA VAL A 65 19.64 -3.78 -8.03
C VAL A 65 19.32 -2.56 -7.16
N ALA A 66 19.31 -1.35 -7.71
CA ALA A 66 18.97 -0.12 -6.97
C ALA A 66 17.52 -0.11 -6.52
N LEU A 67 16.58 -0.54 -7.36
CA LEU A 67 15.17 -0.68 -7.01
C LEU A 67 14.97 -1.71 -5.89
N LYS A 68 15.68 -2.85 -5.99
CA LYS A 68 15.62 -3.87 -4.94
C LYS A 68 16.27 -3.41 -3.63
N ASP A 69 17.34 -2.60 -3.68
CA ASP A 69 17.96 -2.00 -2.50
C ASP A 69 17.00 -1.00 -1.81
N LEU A 70 16.26 -0.20 -2.59
CA LEU A 70 15.20 0.68 -2.08
C LEU A 70 14.05 -0.13 -1.47
N GLU A 71 13.61 -1.19 -2.11
CA GLU A 71 12.57 -2.09 -1.59
C GLU A 71 13.00 -2.71 -0.25
N ILE A 72 14.20 -3.26 -0.18
CA ILE A 72 14.77 -3.86 1.04
C ILE A 72 14.92 -2.82 2.17
N ARG A 73 15.38 -1.61 1.87
CA ARG A 73 15.55 -0.53 2.86
C ARG A 73 14.23 0.12 3.24
N GLY A 74 13.35 0.31 2.26
CA GLY A 74 12.05 0.93 2.47
C GLY A 74 11.13 0.05 3.31
N ALA A 75 11.13 -1.26 3.07
CA ALA A 75 10.38 -2.21 3.87
C ALA A 75 10.78 -2.14 5.35
N GLY A 76 12.09 -2.13 5.66
CA GLY A 76 12.60 -2.04 7.03
C GLY A 76 12.19 -0.77 7.77
N ASN A 77 12.17 0.39 7.09
CA ASN A 77 11.78 1.66 7.68
C ASN A 77 10.26 1.85 7.78
N LEU A 78 9.49 1.28 6.83
CA LEU A 78 8.04 1.41 6.79
C LEU A 78 7.34 0.41 7.70
N LEU A 79 7.94 -0.77 7.90
CA LEU A 79 7.39 -1.85 8.71
C LEU A 79 7.99 -1.91 10.12
N GLY A 80 9.01 -1.09 10.41
CA GLY A 80 9.65 -0.99 11.73
C GLY A 80 8.72 -0.40 12.78
N GLY A 81 8.56 -1.11 13.87
CA GLY A 81 7.48 -1.03 14.85
C GLY A 81 7.43 0.18 15.78
N GLU A 82 7.97 1.35 15.43
CA GLU A 82 7.89 2.55 16.29
C GLU A 82 6.93 3.64 15.79
N GLN A 83 6.28 3.44 14.64
CA GLN A 83 5.28 4.40 14.18
C GLN A 83 3.88 3.79 14.33
N SER A 84 3.05 4.44 15.13
CA SER A 84 1.63 4.14 15.32
C SER A 84 0.97 3.79 13.98
N GLY A 85 0.20 2.70 13.94
CA GLY A 85 -0.39 2.04 12.74
C GLY A 85 -1.05 2.93 11.69
N HIS A 86 -1.32 4.19 12.03
CA HIS A 86 -1.85 5.24 11.17
C HIS A 86 -0.93 5.65 10.01
N ILE A 87 0.39 5.58 10.21
CA ILE A 87 1.40 6.02 9.23
C ILE A 87 1.86 4.84 8.36
N ALA A 88 1.78 3.61 8.87
CA ALA A 88 2.26 2.43 8.15
C ALA A 88 1.49 2.16 6.85
N GLY A 89 0.16 2.29 6.85
CA GLY A 89 -0.66 2.08 5.66
C GLY A 89 -0.45 3.17 4.59
N VAL A 90 -0.41 4.45 5.01
CA VAL A 90 -0.19 5.60 4.11
C VAL A 90 1.24 5.60 3.58
N GLY A 91 2.22 5.27 4.42
CA GLY A 91 3.63 5.20 4.02
C GLY A 91 3.90 4.11 3.00
N PHE A 92 3.23 2.98 3.11
CA PHE A 92 3.39 1.86 2.16
C PHE A 92 2.81 2.19 0.78
N ASP A 93 1.62 2.76 0.69
CA ASP A 93 1.01 3.20 -0.57
C ASP A 93 1.89 4.26 -1.26
N LEU A 94 2.40 5.23 -0.50
CA LEU A 94 3.32 6.25 -1.00
C LEU A 94 4.61 5.61 -1.54
N TYR A 95 5.16 4.64 -0.83
CA TYR A 95 6.37 3.93 -1.22
C TYR A 95 6.19 3.12 -2.52
N LEU A 96 5.10 2.35 -2.63
CA LEU A 96 4.78 1.62 -3.86
C LEU A 96 4.58 2.55 -5.06
N ARG A 97 3.94 3.70 -4.83
CA ARG A 97 3.76 4.71 -5.85
C ARG A 97 5.08 5.28 -6.32
N MET A 98 5.93 5.72 -5.40
CA MET A 98 7.26 6.29 -5.74
C MET A 98 8.11 5.31 -6.54
N ILE A 99 8.08 4.01 -6.21
CA ILE A 99 8.77 2.98 -6.99
C ILE A 99 8.12 2.82 -8.37
N GLY A 100 6.79 2.77 -8.44
CA GLY A 100 6.05 2.68 -9.70
C GLY A 100 6.36 3.84 -10.63
N GLU A 101 6.34 5.07 -10.11
CA GLU A 101 6.68 6.30 -10.84
C GLU A 101 8.13 6.30 -11.33
N ALA A 102 9.09 5.92 -10.47
CA ALA A 102 10.51 5.84 -10.83
C ALA A 102 10.78 4.78 -11.92
N VAL A 103 10.12 3.62 -11.85
CA VAL A 103 10.22 2.57 -12.87
C VAL A 103 9.65 3.03 -14.20
N ALA A 104 8.57 3.77 -14.17
CA ALA A 104 7.90 4.26 -15.37
C ALA A 104 8.68 5.38 -16.06
N GLU A 105 9.18 6.34 -15.28
CA GLU A 105 10.05 7.40 -15.76
C GLU A 105 11.29 6.81 -16.45
N PHE A 106 11.89 5.77 -15.84
CA PHE A 106 13.02 5.07 -16.43
C PHE A 106 12.67 4.36 -17.75
N LYS A 107 11.46 3.79 -17.86
CA LYS A 107 10.98 3.15 -19.10
C LYS A 107 10.54 4.16 -20.17
N GLY A 108 10.63 5.47 -19.90
CA GLY A 108 10.17 6.53 -20.80
C GLY A 108 8.65 6.52 -21.01
N GLN A 109 7.93 5.85 -20.14
CA GLN A 109 6.47 5.83 -20.13
C GLN A 109 6.02 7.03 -19.29
N LYS A 110 5.38 8.03 -19.89
CA LYS A 110 4.57 8.97 -19.13
C LYS A 110 3.41 8.20 -18.54
N ILE A 111 3.52 7.81 -17.29
CA ILE A 111 2.33 7.43 -16.56
C ILE A 111 1.61 8.74 -16.24
N GLU A 112 0.53 9.00 -16.94
CA GLU A 112 -0.59 9.69 -16.32
C GLU A 112 -1.09 8.68 -15.28
N SER A 113 -0.53 8.75 -14.09
CA SER A 113 -1.02 7.99 -12.94
C SER A 113 -2.49 8.40 -12.81
N PRO A 114 -3.47 7.51 -13.02
CA PRO A 114 -4.84 7.87 -12.75
C PRO A 114 -4.82 8.36 -11.30
N ALA A 115 -5.41 9.53 -11.05
CA ALA A 115 -5.36 10.18 -9.75
C ALA A 115 -5.80 9.16 -8.68
N GLU A 116 -4.82 8.62 -7.98
CA GLU A 116 -4.99 7.49 -7.09
C GLU A 116 -5.85 7.92 -5.91
N LEU A 117 -6.77 7.07 -5.48
CA LEU A 117 -7.65 7.34 -4.35
C LEU A 117 -6.82 7.63 -3.10
N LYS A 118 -6.96 8.85 -2.58
CA LYS A 118 -6.45 9.22 -1.26
C LYS A 118 -7.45 8.77 -0.19
N LEU A 119 -7.15 7.68 0.49
CA LEU A 119 -7.96 7.13 1.57
C LEU A 119 -7.21 7.27 2.91
N GLU A 120 -7.66 8.18 3.78
CA GLU A 120 -7.05 8.42 5.10
C GLU A 120 -8.13 8.36 6.19
N LEU A 121 -8.13 7.29 6.95
CA LEU A 121 -9.10 7.01 8.01
C LEU A 121 -8.36 6.74 9.33
N PRO A 122 -8.89 7.16 10.50
CA PRO A 122 -8.32 6.87 11.82
C PRO A 122 -8.58 5.42 12.25
N VAL A 123 -8.00 4.47 11.52
CA VAL A 123 -8.14 3.02 11.71
C VAL A 123 -6.77 2.40 11.88
N ASP A 124 -6.60 1.57 12.92
CA ASP A 124 -5.41 0.75 13.06
C ASP A 124 -5.50 -0.46 12.13
N ALA A 125 -4.87 -0.33 10.96
CA ALA A 125 -4.96 -1.27 9.84
C ALA A 125 -3.57 -1.63 9.33
N HIS A 126 -3.01 -2.73 9.83
CA HIS A 126 -1.68 -3.20 9.44
C HIS A 126 -1.52 -4.71 9.70
N ILE A 127 -0.44 -5.31 9.16
CA ILE A 127 -0.04 -6.69 9.46
C ILE A 127 1.01 -6.65 10.58
N PRO A 128 0.66 -7.04 11.82
CA PRO A 128 1.60 -7.00 12.94
C PRO A 128 2.78 -7.95 12.77
N THR A 129 3.93 -7.58 13.32
CA THR A 129 5.15 -8.41 13.30
C THR A 129 4.96 -9.72 14.05
N TYR A 130 4.16 -9.73 15.11
CA TYR A 130 3.85 -10.95 15.86
C TYR A 130 2.94 -11.91 15.08
N TYR A 131 2.24 -11.45 14.06
CA TYR A 131 1.37 -12.28 13.22
C TYR A 131 2.13 -12.83 12.01
N VAL A 132 2.88 -11.99 11.30
CA VAL A 132 3.78 -12.39 10.23
C VAL A 132 5.16 -11.83 10.55
N ASP A 133 6.05 -12.65 11.10
CA ASP A 133 7.37 -12.25 11.58
C ASP A 133 8.30 -11.81 10.43
N SER A 134 8.28 -12.53 9.30
CA SER A 134 9.11 -12.23 8.14
C SER A 134 8.64 -10.95 7.44
N GLU A 135 9.54 -9.96 7.37
CA GLU A 135 9.33 -8.69 6.68
C GLU A 135 8.99 -8.88 5.18
N ARG A 136 9.70 -9.81 4.52
CA ARG A 136 9.46 -10.16 3.12
C ARG A 136 8.04 -10.69 2.90
N LEU A 137 7.56 -11.58 3.79
CA LEU A 137 6.22 -12.15 3.67
C LEU A 137 5.12 -11.14 3.99
N ARG A 138 5.39 -10.20 4.93
CA ARG A 138 4.47 -9.07 5.15
C ARG A 138 4.36 -8.18 3.92
N LEU A 139 5.50 -7.86 3.29
CA LEU A 139 5.54 -7.06 2.06
C LEU A 139 4.77 -7.75 0.93
N GLU A 140 4.96 -9.06 0.75
CA GLU A 140 4.23 -9.86 -0.24
C GLU A 140 2.70 -9.82 0.02
N ALA A 141 2.27 -9.93 1.27
CA ALA A 141 0.87 -9.83 1.65
C ALA A 141 0.30 -8.42 1.35
N TYR A 142 1.04 -7.35 1.64
CA TYR A 142 0.65 -5.98 1.27
C TYR A 142 0.54 -5.80 -0.24
N HIS A 143 1.45 -6.37 -1.02
CA HIS A 143 1.36 -6.34 -2.49
C HIS A 143 0.09 -7.03 -3.00
N LYS A 144 -0.26 -8.21 -2.45
CA LYS A 144 -1.50 -8.90 -2.80
C LYS A 144 -2.73 -8.06 -2.48
N LEU A 145 -2.76 -7.43 -1.29
CA LEU A 145 -3.86 -6.55 -0.87
C LEU A 145 -3.96 -5.31 -1.75
N SER A 146 -2.82 -4.69 -2.10
CA SER A 146 -2.80 -3.54 -3.00
C SER A 146 -3.34 -3.91 -4.40
N ALA A 147 -2.93 -5.05 -4.95
CA ALA A 147 -3.46 -5.54 -6.22
C ALA A 147 -4.97 -5.81 -6.14
N ALA A 148 -5.45 -6.30 -4.99
CA ALA A 148 -6.87 -6.55 -4.72
C ALA A 148 -7.66 -5.28 -4.33
N SER A 149 -7.07 -4.08 -4.34
CA SER A 149 -7.76 -2.81 -4.05
C SER A 149 -8.24 -2.06 -5.30
N GLY A 150 -7.92 -2.55 -6.50
CA GLY A 150 -8.27 -1.93 -7.77
C GLY A 150 -9.78 -1.91 -8.05
N GLU A 151 -10.18 -1.13 -9.04
CA GLU A 151 -11.58 -0.96 -9.46
C GLU A 151 -12.24 -2.27 -9.90
N THR A 152 -11.47 -3.14 -10.56
CA THR A 152 -11.94 -4.46 -11.06
C THR A 152 -11.79 -5.59 -10.03
N ALA A 153 -11.19 -5.32 -8.88
CA ALA A 153 -10.97 -6.32 -7.85
C ALA A 153 -12.29 -6.74 -7.19
N THR A 154 -12.38 -8.00 -6.76
CA THR A 154 -13.59 -8.58 -6.17
C THR A 154 -13.41 -8.88 -4.68
N ARG A 155 -14.54 -9.02 -3.97
CA ARG A 155 -14.52 -9.41 -2.56
C ARG A 155 -13.94 -10.81 -2.38
N GLU A 156 -14.20 -11.73 -3.31
CA GLU A 156 -13.68 -13.09 -3.29
C GLU A 156 -12.14 -13.13 -3.31
N GLN A 157 -11.50 -12.17 -3.99
CA GLN A 157 -10.04 -12.06 -3.98
C GLN A 157 -9.50 -11.67 -2.59
N LEU A 158 -10.19 -10.75 -1.89
CA LEU A 158 -9.83 -10.41 -0.51
C LEU A 158 -10.05 -11.58 0.43
N ASP A 159 -11.18 -12.29 0.31
CA ASP A 159 -11.49 -13.46 1.13
C ASP A 159 -10.47 -14.59 0.91
N ALA A 160 -9.98 -14.78 -0.32
CA ALA A 160 -8.91 -15.72 -0.62
C ALA A 160 -7.58 -15.33 0.04
N ILE A 161 -7.23 -14.03 0.09
CA ILE A 161 -6.04 -13.55 0.78
C ILE A 161 -6.16 -13.78 2.29
N VAL A 162 -7.33 -13.51 2.88
CA VAL A 162 -7.59 -13.78 4.30
C VAL A 162 -7.42 -15.27 4.60
N ALA A 163 -8.03 -16.13 3.78
CA ALA A 163 -7.95 -17.59 3.95
C ALA A 163 -6.48 -18.07 3.85
N GLU A 164 -5.68 -17.54 2.91
CA GLU A 164 -4.25 -17.85 2.81
C GLU A 164 -3.49 -17.41 4.07
N LEU A 165 -3.75 -16.21 4.59
CA LEU A 165 -3.09 -15.71 5.79
C LEU A 165 -3.47 -16.54 7.02
N GLU A 166 -4.75 -16.90 7.18
CA GLU A 166 -5.22 -17.70 8.31
C GLU A 166 -4.73 -19.15 8.26
N ASP A 167 -4.63 -19.73 7.06
CA ASP A 167 -4.05 -21.09 6.89
C ASP A 167 -2.58 -21.13 7.30
N ARG A 168 -1.81 -20.08 7.02
CA ARG A 168 -0.37 -20.04 7.28
C ARG A 168 0.00 -19.57 8.67
N TYR A 169 -0.75 -18.62 9.23
CA TYR A 169 -0.38 -17.90 10.46
C TYR A 169 -1.42 -17.97 11.56
N GLY A 170 -2.52 -18.69 11.33
CA GLY A 170 -3.63 -18.78 12.26
C GLY A 170 -4.58 -17.59 12.15
N LYS A 171 -5.57 -17.52 13.05
CA LYS A 171 -6.65 -16.53 13.03
C LYS A 171 -6.11 -15.09 12.92
N ALA A 172 -6.64 -14.34 11.95
CA ALA A 172 -6.25 -12.95 11.70
C ALA A 172 -6.57 -12.05 12.90
N PRO A 173 -5.60 -11.29 13.42
CA PRO A 173 -5.83 -10.33 14.50
C PRO A 173 -6.58 -9.09 14.00
N LEU A 174 -7.13 -8.31 14.93
CA LEU A 174 -7.97 -7.15 14.62
C LEU A 174 -7.33 -6.14 13.63
N PRO A 175 -6.04 -5.76 13.75
CA PRO A 175 -5.42 -4.85 12.78
C PRO A 175 -5.40 -5.41 11.34
N VAL A 176 -5.27 -6.73 11.18
CA VAL A 176 -5.34 -7.39 9.86
C VAL A 176 -6.78 -7.37 9.33
N MET A 177 -7.77 -7.65 10.17
CA MET A 177 -9.18 -7.57 9.78
C MET A 177 -9.56 -6.14 9.37
N ASN A 178 -9.12 -5.14 10.13
CA ASN A 178 -9.29 -3.72 9.78
C ASN A 178 -8.64 -3.40 8.42
N LEU A 179 -7.44 -3.92 8.15
CA LEU A 179 -6.75 -3.74 6.87
C LEU A 179 -7.55 -4.30 5.69
N ILE A 180 -8.18 -5.45 5.86
CA ILE A 180 -9.06 -6.06 4.86
C ILE A 180 -10.29 -5.19 4.63
N GLU A 181 -10.94 -4.70 5.67
CA GLU A 181 -12.10 -3.82 5.56
C GLU A 181 -11.76 -2.47 4.92
N VAL A 182 -10.62 -1.86 5.27
CA VAL A 182 -10.11 -0.63 4.61
C VAL A 182 -9.81 -0.90 3.13
N THR A 183 -9.27 -2.07 2.78
CA THR A 183 -9.03 -2.46 1.39
C THR A 183 -10.36 -2.62 0.63
N SER A 184 -11.39 -3.20 1.26
CA SER A 184 -12.74 -3.29 0.71
C SER A 184 -13.40 -1.93 0.51
N LEU A 185 -13.22 -0.99 1.47
CA LEU A 185 -13.64 0.41 1.32
C LEU A 185 -12.93 1.08 0.15
N ARG A 186 -11.64 0.82 -0.05
CA ARG A 186 -10.87 1.33 -1.20
C ARG A 186 -11.44 0.82 -2.52
N GLN A 187 -11.75 -0.47 -2.63
CA GLN A 187 -12.42 -1.02 -3.81
C GLN A 187 -13.73 -0.28 -4.12
N GLN A 188 -14.57 -0.09 -3.11
CA GLN A 188 -15.86 0.58 -3.27
C GLN A 188 -15.69 2.06 -3.66
N ALA A 189 -14.78 2.77 -3.01
CA ALA A 189 -14.49 4.16 -3.34
C ALA A 189 -13.96 4.32 -4.79
N ASN A 190 -13.11 3.40 -5.25
CA ASN A 190 -12.64 3.37 -6.64
C ASN A 190 -13.80 3.14 -7.62
N ARG A 191 -14.70 2.18 -7.35
CA ARG A 191 -15.91 1.94 -8.18
C ARG A 191 -16.82 3.16 -8.26
N LEU A 192 -16.91 3.93 -7.18
CA LEU A 192 -17.70 5.16 -7.12
C LEU A 192 -16.97 6.38 -7.74
N GLY A 193 -15.74 6.18 -8.26
CA GLY A 193 -14.94 7.25 -8.88
C GLY A 193 -14.42 8.28 -7.89
N ILE A 194 -14.41 7.98 -6.59
CA ILE A 194 -13.90 8.87 -5.53
C ILE A 194 -12.37 8.98 -5.68
N LYS A 195 -11.85 10.20 -5.53
CA LYS A 195 -10.40 10.49 -5.57
C LYS A 195 -9.83 10.83 -4.19
N GLU A 196 -10.66 11.35 -3.29
CA GLU A 196 -10.28 11.60 -1.91
C GLU A 196 -11.44 11.23 -0.98
N LEU A 197 -11.15 10.41 0.03
CA LEU A 197 -12.00 10.10 1.16
C LEU A 197 -11.13 10.16 2.41
N THR A 198 -11.24 11.24 3.16
CA THR A 198 -10.40 11.47 4.33
C THR A 198 -11.22 11.81 5.56
N MET A 199 -10.84 11.29 6.71
CA MET A 199 -11.40 11.63 8.01
C MET A 199 -10.26 12.13 8.90
N LEU A 200 -10.01 13.44 8.85
CA LEU A 200 -8.91 14.08 9.56
C LEU A 200 -9.42 15.21 10.46
N GLY A 201 -8.94 15.24 11.69
CA GLY A 201 -9.32 16.25 12.67
C GLY A 201 -10.82 16.22 12.96
N THR A 202 -11.55 17.27 12.56
CA THR A 202 -12.99 17.43 12.83
C THR A 202 -13.87 17.25 11.59
N GLN A 203 -13.28 16.88 10.44
CA GLN A 203 -14.00 16.84 9.18
C GLN A 203 -13.77 15.55 8.40
N VAL A 204 -14.84 15.06 7.78
CA VAL A 204 -14.79 14.06 6.70
C VAL A 204 -14.86 14.82 5.38
N LYS A 205 -14.03 14.43 4.40
CA LYS A 205 -14.01 14.99 3.05
C LYS A 205 -14.17 13.88 2.03
N ILE A 206 -15.05 14.09 1.06
CA ILE A 206 -15.26 13.18 -0.07
C ILE A 206 -15.26 14.00 -1.35
N THR A 207 -14.45 13.61 -2.33
CA THR A 207 -14.42 14.24 -3.66
C THR A 207 -13.93 13.24 -4.73
N PRO A 208 -14.43 13.33 -5.98
CA PRO A 208 -15.58 14.12 -6.40
C PRO A 208 -16.91 13.46 -6.00
N VAL A 209 -17.89 14.25 -5.63
CA VAL A 209 -19.30 13.84 -5.49
C VAL A 209 -20.12 14.65 -6.48
N ALA A 210 -20.78 14.00 -7.43
CA ALA A 210 -21.65 14.68 -8.38
C ALA A 210 -23.08 14.66 -7.85
N LEU A 211 -23.64 15.86 -7.56
CA LEU A 211 -25.00 16.02 -7.04
C LEU A 211 -25.75 17.05 -7.87
N THR A 212 -26.99 16.74 -8.20
CA THR A 212 -27.94 17.70 -8.72
C THR A 212 -28.44 18.63 -7.61
N ASP A 213 -29.04 19.76 -7.96
CA ASP A 213 -29.57 20.70 -6.96
C ASP A 213 -30.62 20.05 -6.03
N ALA A 214 -31.46 19.17 -6.57
CA ALA A 214 -32.42 18.41 -5.78
C ALA A 214 -31.76 17.46 -4.79
N GLU A 215 -30.72 16.75 -5.21
CA GLU A 215 -29.94 15.83 -4.35
C GLU A 215 -29.19 16.57 -3.27
N GLN A 216 -28.68 17.80 -3.53
CA GLN A 216 -28.04 18.64 -2.52
C GLN A 216 -29.01 19.00 -1.39
N VAL A 217 -30.24 19.35 -1.72
CA VAL A 217 -31.27 19.64 -0.71
C VAL A 217 -31.59 18.39 0.11
N GLN A 218 -31.78 17.24 -0.54
CA GLN A 218 -32.04 15.99 0.15
C GLN A 218 -30.86 15.56 1.03
N LEU A 219 -29.61 15.74 0.54
CA LEU A 219 -28.41 15.38 1.29
C LEU A 219 -28.29 16.19 2.58
N SER A 220 -28.62 17.48 2.56
CA SER A 220 -28.60 18.33 3.75
C SER A 220 -29.57 17.84 4.84
N HIS A 221 -30.70 17.25 4.46
CA HIS A 221 -31.65 16.61 5.38
C HIS A 221 -31.15 15.25 5.89
N ARG A 222 -30.55 14.42 5.00
CA ARG A 222 -30.05 13.09 5.35
C ARG A 222 -28.75 13.15 6.19
N LEU A 223 -27.91 14.17 5.95
CA LEU A 223 -26.63 14.38 6.61
C LEU A 223 -26.53 15.80 7.19
N PRO A 224 -27.13 16.05 8.36
CA PRO A 224 -27.09 17.36 9.00
C PRO A 224 -25.65 17.85 9.22
N GLY A 225 -25.40 19.13 8.92
CA GLY A 225 -24.07 19.73 9.01
C GLY A 225 -23.17 19.49 7.81
N SER A 226 -23.62 18.77 6.79
CA SER A 226 -22.91 18.63 5.55
C SER A 226 -22.83 19.96 4.79
N ARG A 227 -21.70 20.16 4.08
CA ARG A 227 -21.50 21.28 3.16
C ARG A 227 -21.01 20.74 1.83
N TYR A 228 -21.64 21.15 0.75
CA TYR A 228 -21.27 20.77 -0.59
C TYR A 228 -20.78 21.98 -1.39
N MET A 229 -19.64 21.81 -2.04
CA MET A 229 -19.07 22.81 -2.96
C MET A 229 -19.17 22.29 -4.40
N GLN A 230 -20.10 22.84 -5.17
CA GLN A 230 -20.39 22.40 -6.54
C GLN A 230 -19.19 22.54 -7.49
N THR A 231 -18.41 23.63 -7.38
CA THR A 231 -17.26 23.89 -8.24
C THR A 231 -16.17 22.82 -8.14
N SER A 232 -15.91 22.34 -6.93
CA SER A 232 -14.88 21.31 -6.65
C SER A 232 -15.48 19.92 -6.45
N LYS A 233 -16.81 19.80 -6.52
CA LYS A 233 -17.54 18.55 -6.21
C LYS A 233 -17.14 17.96 -4.86
N LEU A 234 -16.82 18.83 -3.89
CA LEU A 234 -16.36 18.45 -2.58
C LEU A 234 -17.51 18.44 -1.58
N LEU A 235 -17.73 17.29 -0.97
CA LEU A 235 -18.61 17.11 0.18
C LEU A 235 -17.79 17.10 1.46
N THR A 236 -18.15 17.92 2.44
CA THR A 236 -17.57 17.94 3.78
C THR A 236 -18.61 17.73 4.83
N LEU A 237 -18.28 16.94 5.87
CA LEU A 237 -19.15 16.66 7.01
C LEU A 237 -18.34 16.78 8.30
N PRO A 238 -18.99 17.15 9.43
CA PRO A 238 -18.35 17.02 10.73
C PRO A 238 -18.10 15.53 11.03
N VAL A 239 -16.96 15.21 11.64
CA VAL A 239 -16.68 13.86 12.14
C VAL A 239 -17.66 13.60 13.30
N PRO A 240 -18.43 12.50 13.25
CA PRO A 240 -19.30 12.16 14.37
C PRO A 240 -18.46 11.72 15.57
N LYS A 241 -19.04 11.85 16.74
CA LYS A 241 -18.47 11.33 17.98
C LYS A 241 -19.08 9.97 18.29
N SER A 242 -18.32 9.13 18.97
CA SER A 242 -18.84 7.88 19.53
C SER A 242 -19.96 8.14 20.56
N ALA A 243 -20.65 7.11 20.97
CA ALA A 243 -21.66 7.20 22.03
C ALA A 243 -21.08 7.74 23.38
N ALA A 244 -19.77 7.58 23.59
CA ALA A 244 -19.07 8.11 24.76
C ALA A 244 -18.61 9.58 24.59
N GLY A 245 -18.86 10.20 23.43
CA GLY A 245 -18.46 11.58 23.13
C GLY A 245 -17.00 11.73 22.67
N GLU A 246 -16.29 10.62 22.52
CA GLU A 246 -14.90 10.56 22.04
C GLU A 246 -14.82 10.48 20.51
N PRO A 247 -13.67 10.78 19.89
CA PRO A 247 -13.46 10.56 18.46
C PRO A 247 -13.62 9.06 18.11
N MET A 248 -14.38 8.74 17.08
CA MET A 248 -14.52 7.39 16.56
C MET A 248 -13.18 6.82 16.12
N ARG A 249 -12.98 5.50 16.28
CA ARG A 249 -11.77 4.77 15.86
C ARG A 249 -12.12 3.40 15.32
N ASP A 250 -11.22 2.85 14.53
CA ASP A 250 -11.23 1.47 14.07
C ASP A 250 -12.60 1.05 13.48
N GLN A 251 -13.27 0.07 14.06
CA GLN A 251 -14.52 -0.48 13.55
C GLN A 251 -15.63 0.56 13.45
N GLU A 252 -15.73 1.49 14.41
CA GLU A 252 -16.76 2.55 14.36
C GLU A 252 -16.57 3.46 13.14
N VAL A 253 -15.29 3.75 12.77
CA VAL A 253 -14.94 4.52 11.57
C VAL A 253 -15.29 3.77 10.30
N ILE A 254 -14.97 2.47 10.25
CA ILE A 254 -15.28 1.59 9.12
C ILE A 254 -16.79 1.55 8.89
N ASP A 255 -17.56 1.24 9.93
CA ASP A 255 -19.03 1.13 9.86
C ASP A 255 -19.66 2.47 9.45
N TYR A 256 -19.20 3.57 10.05
CA TYR A 256 -19.65 4.91 9.67
C TYR A 256 -19.33 5.22 8.21
N THR A 257 -18.15 4.89 7.73
CA THR A 257 -17.73 5.17 6.36
C THR A 257 -18.58 4.39 5.35
N TRP A 258 -18.87 3.12 5.60
CA TRP A 258 -19.79 2.33 4.79
C TRP A 258 -21.20 2.95 4.76
N ALA A 259 -21.74 3.30 5.92
CA ALA A 259 -23.05 3.94 6.02
C ALA A 259 -23.09 5.31 5.31
N LEU A 260 -21.98 6.06 5.36
CA LEU A 260 -21.86 7.35 4.69
C LEU A 260 -21.85 7.18 3.17
N LEU A 261 -21.02 6.26 2.63
CA LEU A 261 -21.00 5.98 1.20
C LEU A 261 -22.36 5.52 0.68
N ALA A 262 -23.05 4.65 1.43
CA ALA A 262 -24.40 4.23 1.10
C ALA A 262 -25.38 5.41 1.06
N LYS A 263 -25.32 6.36 1.99
CA LYS A 263 -26.21 7.54 2.03
C LYS A 263 -25.92 8.56 0.93
N VAL A 264 -24.67 8.67 0.49
CA VAL A 264 -24.25 9.65 -0.52
C VAL A 264 -24.48 9.14 -1.94
N PHE A 265 -24.30 7.83 -2.19
CA PHE A 265 -24.28 7.25 -3.55
C PHE A 265 -25.45 6.29 -3.87
N THR A 266 -26.47 6.12 -3.00
CA THR A 266 -27.49 5.07 -3.13
C THR A 266 -28.56 5.32 -4.17
N GLU A 267 -28.60 6.41 -4.94
CA GLU A 267 -29.68 6.69 -5.91
C GLU A 267 -29.24 7.20 -7.30
N SER A 268 -27.95 7.24 -7.63
CA SER A 268 -27.53 7.72 -8.95
C SER A 268 -27.31 6.62 -10.01
N ASP A 269 -27.38 5.33 -9.64
CA ASP A 269 -27.07 4.22 -10.56
C ASP A 269 -28.27 3.50 -11.16
N SER A 270 -29.49 4.04 -11.06
CA SER A 270 -30.69 3.43 -11.64
C SER A 270 -31.26 4.18 -12.85
N SER A 271 -30.41 4.70 -13.73
CA SER A 271 -30.87 5.13 -15.05
C SER A 271 -30.03 4.43 -16.13
N PRO A 272 -30.57 3.43 -16.83
CA PRO A 272 -29.92 2.95 -18.04
C PRO A 272 -30.02 4.06 -19.07
N THR A 273 -28.89 4.52 -19.56
CA THR A 273 -28.83 5.33 -20.78
C THR A 273 -29.39 4.50 -21.93
N SER A 274 -30.68 4.69 -22.20
CA SER A 274 -31.25 4.38 -23.49
C SER A 274 -31.05 5.58 -24.42
N ASN A 275 -30.12 5.48 -25.31
CA ASN A 275 -30.23 5.74 -26.76
C ASN A 275 -28.86 5.61 -27.41
#